data_a7f3d6fc2bb0686aa2f4baed2978b18d
#
_entry.id   a7f3d6fc2bb0686aa2f4baed2978b18d
#
_cell.length_a   1.000
_cell.length_b   1.000
_cell.length_c   1.000
_cell.angle_alpha   90.00
_cell.angle_beta   90.00
_cell.angle_gamma   90.00
#
_symmetry.space_group_name_H-M   'P 1'
#
loop_
_entity.id
_entity.type
_entity.pdbx_description
1 polymer ?
#
loop_
_entity_poly.entity_id
_entity_poly.type
_entity_poly.pdbx_seq_one_letter_code
_entity_poly.pdbx_strand_id
1 'polypeptide(L)'
;MEKVRVIICPEKTQGIIHPNIFSHNLEHTRSCIYQGLSAQILRNRKFAGKPAAHSGQAAEWYRIGGREVYFTLDRFDAYVRHSEEWFTGILQRRNECNSQVVQNPYVGMEAGVGQDGIVLEKDKSYQVRSVVKTNSDEAFSYTIRIVNARTRRMYAEHIETPAQHEWEKTAFVF
;
A
#
# COMPACT_ATOMS: atom_id res chain seq x y z
N MET A 1 15.91 -31.49 39.70
CA MET A 1 16.04 -30.57 38.53
C MET A 1 17.15 -29.60 38.86
N GLU A 2 18.23 -29.63 38.15
CA GLU A 2 19.32 -28.66 38.27
C GLU A 2 18.87 -27.32 37.70
N LYS A 3 19.05 -26.25 38.47
CA LYS A 3 18.70 -24.89 38.00
C LYS A 3 19.88 -24.34 37.20
N VAL A 4 19.68 -24.10 35.91
CA VAL A 4 20.64 -23.42 35.06
C VAL A 4 20.45 -21.89 35.26
N ARG A 5 21.54 -21.19 35.55
CA ARG A 5 21.57 -19.73 35.64
C ARG A 5 22.25 -19.17 34.40
N VAL A 6 21.54 -18.34 33.64
CA VAL A 6 22.08 -17.59 32.51
C VAL A 6 22.30 -16.14 32.95
N ILE A 7 23.52 -15.64 32.73
CA ILE A 7 23.88 -14.24 33.03
C ILE A 7 24.15 -13.56 31.70
N ILE A 8 23.41 -12.48 31.41
CA ILE A 8 23.61 -11.64 30.24
C ILE A 8 24.30 -10.37 30.70
N CYS A 9 25.48 -10.09 30.15
CA CYS A 9 26.26 -8.89 30.44
C CYS A 9 26.32 -8.02 29.19
N PRO A 10 25.37 -7.08 28.98
CA PRO A 10 25.29 -6.27 27.77
C PRO A 10 26.54 -5.38 27.54
N GLU A 11 27.24 -5.04 28.60
CA GLU A 11 28.48 -4.24 28.58
C GLU A 11 29.71 -5.00 28.10
N LYS A 12 29.64 -6.34 28.06
CA LYS A 12 30.72 -7.21 27.59
C LYS A 12 30.48 -7.64 26.14
N THR A 13 30.74 -6.74 25.21
CA THR A 13 30.61 -7.05 23.78
C THR A 13 31.79 -7.88 23.29
N GLN A 14 31.55 -8.92 22.51
CA GLN A 14 32.56 -9.79 21.92
C GLN A 14 33.04 -9.33 20.53
N GLY A 15 32.38 -8.33 19.97
CA GLY A 15 32.69 -7.80 18.65
C GLY A 15 31.53 -7.07 17.98
N ILE A 16 31.76 -6.64 16.76
CA ILE A 16 30.75 -5.99 15.94
C ILE A 16 30.01 -7.04 15.12
N ILE A 17 28.70 -7.04 15.22
CA ILE A 17 27.85 -7.87 14.34
C ILE A 17 27.84 -7.25 12.94
N HIS A 18 28.27 -8.00 11.94
CA HIS A 18 28.27 -7.52 10.57
C HIS A 18 26.83 -7.27 10.10
N PRO A 19 26.53 -6.11 9.48
CA PRO A 19 25.16 -5.77 9.10
C PRO A 19 24.48 -6.78 8.19
N ASN A 20 25.25 -7.52 7.40
CA ASN A 20 24.70 -8.57 6.52
C ASN A 20 24.13 -9.78 7.25
N ILE A 21 24.35 -9.93 8.57
CA ILE A 21 23.73 -11.03 9.32
C ILE A 21 22.20 -10.87 9.41
N PHE A 22 21.71 -9.64 9.25
CA PHE A 22 20.28 -9.32 9.24
C PHE A 22 19.70 -9.23 7.82
N SER A 23 20.48 -9.61 6.81
CA SER A 23 20.03 -9.62 5.42
C SER A 23 19.15 -10.83 5.12
N HIS A 24 18.34 -10.71 4.07
CA HIS A 24 17.52 -11.79 3.55
C HIS A 24 18.19 -12.44 2.36
N ASN A 25 18.10 -13.77 2.27
CA ASN A 25 18.47 -14.47 1.06
C ASN A 25 17.35 -14.30 0.02
N LEU A 26 17.67 -13.67 -1.10
CA LEU A 26 16.76 -13.51 -2.23
C LEU A 26 17.15 -14.52 -3.31
N GLU A 27 16.33 -15.56 -3.45
CA GLU A 27 16.49 -16.56 -4.48
C GLU A 27 15.49 -16.35 -5.60
N HIS A 28 15.92 -16.55 -6.84
CA HIS A 28 15.04 -16.55 -8.01
C HIS A 28 14.19 -17.83 -8.14
N THR A 29 14.14 -18.64 -7.10
CA THR A 29 13.31 -19.84 -7.02
C THR A 29 11.84 -19.45 -7.05
N ARG A 30 11.07 -20.12 -7.89
CA ARG A 30 9.61 -19.92 -8.02
C ARG A 30 9.21 -18.49 -8.38
N SER A 31 9.98 -17.83 -9.20
CA SER A 31 9.72 -16.46 -9.67
C SER A 31 9.69 -15.40 -8.56
N CYS A 32 10.44 -15.61 -7.49
CA CYS A 32 10.52 -14.67 -6.37
C CYS A 32 11.02 -13.28 -6.80
N ILE A 33 11.92 -13.23 -7.80
CA ILE A 33 12.51 -12.00 -8.35
C ILE A 33 12.11 -11.85 -9.83
N TYR A 34 10.97 -12.35 -10.21
CA TYR A 34 10.49 -12.23 -11.57
C TYR A 34 10.27 -10.74 -11.93
N GLN A 35 10.79 -10.29 -13.06
CA GLN A 35 10.81 -8.89 -13.49
C GLN A 35 11.63 -7.93 -12.59
N GLY A 36 12.51 -8.44 -11.74
CA GLY A 36 13.40 -7.66 -10.90
C GLY A 36 12.83 -7.24 -9.56
N LEU A 37 13.67 -6.60 -8.77
CA LEU A 37 13.29 -6.06 -7.46
C LEU A 37 12.58 -4.72 -7.66
N SER A 38 11.44 -4.55 -7.01
CA SER A 38 10.71 -3.29 -6.97
C SER A 38 10.67 -2.75 -5.54
N ALA A 39 11.29 -1.60 -5.32
CA ALA A 39 11.16 -0.89 -4.07
C ALA A 39 9.77 -0.24 -3.97
N GLN A 40 8.97 -0.70 -3.02
CA GLN A 40 7.64 -0.18 -2.75
C GLN A 40 7.55 0.19 -1.28
N ILE A 41 7.14 1.41 -1.02
CA ILE A 41 7.02 1.92 0.36
C ILE A 41 5.63 1.58 0.92
N LEU A 42 4.60 1.58 0.07
CA LEU A 42 3.23 1.26 0.48
C LEU A 42 3.05 -0.23 0.71
N ARG A 43 2.51 -0.59 1.87
CA ARG A 43 2.08 -1.94 2.19
C ARG A 43 0.75 -2.22 1.51
N ASN A 44 0.55 -3.46 1.09
CA ASN A 44 -0.69 -3.92 0.43
C ASN A 44 -1.21 -2.95 -0.65
N ARG A 45 -0.33 -2.47 -1.52
CA ARG A 45 -0.66 -1.53 -2.61
C ARG A 45 -1.65 -2.06 -3.65
N LYS A 46 -1.91 -3.36 -3.64
CA LYS A 46 -2.85 -4.04 -4.52
C LYS A 46 -4.21 -4.29 -3.86
N PHE A 47 -4.40 -3.82 -2.65
CA PHE A 47 -5.59 -4.09 -1.85
C PHE A 47 -5.93 -5.59 -1.77
N ALA A 48 -4.90 -6.45 -1.74
CA ALA A 48 -5.07 -7.90 -1.73
C ALA A 48 -5.76 -8.39 -0.45
N GLY A 49 -6.37 -9.57 -0.55
CA GLY A 49 -7.04 -10.22 0.57
C GLY A 49 -8.51 -9.87 0.70
N LYS A 50 -9.05 -10.16 1.87
CA LYS A 50 -10.45 -9.87 2.20
C LYS A 50 -10.58 -8.48 2.83
N PRO A 51 -11.70 -7.79 2.61
CA PRO A 51 -11.97 -6.55 3.31
C PRO A 51 -12.12 -6.78 4.81
N ALA A 52 -11.79 -5.78 5.60
CA ALA A 52 -12.06 -5.79 7.04
C ALA A 52 -13.57 -5.94 7.29
N ALA A 53 -13.96 -6.89 8.15
CA ALA A 53 -15.34 -7.36 8.28
C ALA A 53 -16.38 -6.26 8.59
N HIS A 54 -15.97 -5.22 9.33
CA HIS A 54 -16.90 -4.16 9.75
C HIS A 54 -16.68 -2.82 9.06
N SER A 55 -15.60 -2.67 8.32
CA SER A 55 -15.19 -1.37 7.81
C SER A 55 -14.86 -1.38 6.32
N GLY A 56 -14.74 -2.53 5.70
CA GLY A 56 -14.68 -2.71 4.24
C GLY A 56 -13.38 -2.30 3.56
N GLN A 57 -12.40 -1.72 4.27
CA GLN A 57 -11.12 -1.38 3.69
C GLN A 57 -10.18 -2.58 3.62
N ALA A 58 -9.19 -2.47 2.76
CA ALA A 58 -8.10 -3.44 2.66
C ALA A 58 -7.24 -3.45 3.93
N ALA A 59 -6.64 -4.59 4.24
CA ALA A 59 -5.64 -4.69 5.29
C ALA A 59 -4.50 -3.69 5.07
N GLU A 60 -3.92 -3.17 6.12
CA GLU A 60 -2.88 -2.14 6.15
C GLU A 60 -3.35 -0.72 5.77
N TRP A 61 -4.62 -0.54 5.46
CA TRP A 61 -5.20 0.75 5.16
C TRP A 61 -6.25 1.13 6.19
N TYR A 62 -6.38 2.41 6.49
CA TYR A 62 -7.44 2.93 7.35
C TYR A 62 -8.41 3.80 6.54
N ARG A 63 -9.61 3.92 7.06
CA ARG A 63 -10.68 4.73 6.47
C ARG A 63 -10.48 6.21 6.77
N ILE A 64 -10.79 7.04 5.78
CA ILE A 64 -11.01 8.48 5.93
C ILE A 64 -12.48 8.74 5.59
N GLY A 65 -13.20 9.44 6.45
CA GLY A 65 -14.61 9.76 6.27
C GLY A 65 -15.51 9.27 7.38
N GLY A 66 -16.76 9.71 7.35
CA GLY A 66 -17.79 9.38 8.31
C GLY A 66 -18.30 7.94 8.22
N ARG A 67 -19.26 7.58 9.08
CA ARG A 67 -19.87 6.24 9.10
C ARG A 67 -20.70 5.96 7.84
N GLU A 68 -21.15 6.99 7.20
CA GLU A 68 -22.02 6.97 6.01
C GLU A 68 -21.26 6.61 4.73
N VAL A 69 -19.94 6.75 4.74
CA VAL A 69 -19.09 6.36 3.62
C VAL A 69 -18.98 4.85 3.57
N TYR A 70 -19.33 4.27 2.45
CA TYR A 70 -19.24 2.83 2.24
C TYR A 70 -17.89 2.45 1.62
N PHE A 71 -17.28 1.39 2.16
CA PHE A 71 -16.02 0.83 1.70
C PHE A 71 -16.18 -0.65 1.38
N THR A 72 -15.63 -1.07 0.26
CA THR A 72 -15.53 -2.49 -0.09
C THR A 72 -14.33 -2.75 -0.99
N LEU A 73 -13.99 -4.00 -1.17
CA LEU A 73 -13.00 -4.44 -2.16
C LEU A 73 -13.71 -5.09 -3.35
N ASP A 74 -13.37 -4.65 -4.55
CA ASP A 74 -13.86 -5.25 -5.78
C ASP A 74 -12.71 -5.96 -6.49
N ARG A 75 -12.86 -7.26 -6.67
CA ARG A 75 -11.91 -8.11 -7.39
C ARG A 75 -12.21 -8.25 -8.87
N PHE A 76 -13.42 -7.92 -9.29
CA PHE A 76 -13.87 -8.05 -10.67
C PHE A 76 -13.66 -6.78 -11.48
N ASP A 77 -13.71 -5.63 -10.81
CA ASP A 77 -13.41 -4.34 -11.39
C ASP A 77 -12.14 -3.77 -10.75
N ALA A 78 -11.02 -4.37 -11.07
CA ALA A 78 -9.71 -3.96 -10.60
C ALA A 78 -8.78 -3.70 -11.77
N TYR A 79 -7.92 -2.67 -11.65
CA TYR A 79 -6.87 -2.46 -12.62
C TYR A 79 -5.84 -3.58 -12.50
N VAL A 80 -5.97 -4.58 -13.34
CA VAL A 80 -5.01 -5.66 -13.47
C VAL A 80 -4.08 -5.30 -14.62
N ARG A 81 -2.80 -5.06 -14.32
CA ARG A 81 -1.79 -5.12 -15.37
C ARG A 81 -1.74 -6.57 -15.80
N HIS A 82 -2.30 -6.88 -16.95
CA HIS A 82 -2.05 -8.16 -17.60
C HIS A 82 -0.55 -8.23 -17.86
N SER A 83 0.17 -8.97 -17.02
CA SER A 83 1.39 -9.57 -17.50
C SER A 83 0.90 -10.64 -18.47
N GLU A 84 1.37 -10.63 -19.69
CA GLU A 84 1.15 -11.71 -20.67
C GLU A 84 1.81 -13.02 -20.22
N GLU A 85 1.86 -13.25 -18.95
CA GLU A 85 2.58 -14.31 -18.31
C GLU A 85 1.70 -15.54 -18.19
N TRP A 86 1.94 -16.41 -19.10
CA TRP A 86 1.44 -17.77 -19.22
C TRP A 86 1.92 -18.74 -18.13
N PHE A 87 2.42 -18.26 -17.00
CA PHE A 87 2.67 -19.06 -15.81
C PHE A 87 1.36 -19.31 -15.05
N THR A 88 0.64 -20.29 -15.54
CA THR A 88 -0.65 -20.71 -15.01
C THR A 88 -0.52 -21.44 -13.67
N GLY A 89 -1.47 -21.31 -12.81
CA GLY A 89 -1.70 -22.11 -11.62
C GLY A 89 -1.17 -21.54 -10.30
N ILE A 90 0.11 -21.65 -10.01
CA ILE A 90 0.64 -21.22 -8.70
C ILE A 90 0.73 -19.70 -8.59
N LEU A 91 0.97 -19.00 -9.69
CA LEU A 91 1.13 -17.55 -9.70
C LEU A 91 -0.20 -16.80 -9.71
N GLN A 92 -1.25 -17.37 -10.29
CA GLN A 92 -2.59 -16.76 -10.26
C GLN A 92 -3.13 -16.58 -8.85
N ARG A 93 -2.80 -17.46 -7.92
CA ARG A 93 -3.22 -17.35 -6.52
C ARG A 93 -2.46 -16.25 -5.74
N ARG A 94 -1.31 -15.82 -6.23
CA ARG A 94 -0.46 -14.80 -5.57
C ARG A 94 -0.66 -13.41 -6.13
N ASN A 95 -1.33 -13.28 -7.25
CA ASN A 95 -1.60 -12.01 -7.91
C ASN A 95 -2.99 -11.46 -7.55
N GLU A 96 -3.45 -11.70 -6.32
CA GLU A 96 -4.66 -11.03 -5.86
C GLU A 96 -4.48 -9.52 -5.98
N CYS A 97 -5.32 -8.92 -6.79
CA CYS A 97 -5.43 -7.50 -6.95
C CYS A 97 -6.91 -7.17 -6.86
N ASN A 98 -7.25 -6.26 -5.95
CA ASN A 98 -8.58 -5.70 -5.87
C ASN A 98 -8.48 -4.20 -6.11
N SER A 99 -9.60 -3.56 -6.39
CA SER A 99 -9.77 -2.13 -6.19
C SER A 99 -10.35 -1.86 -4.80
N GLN A 100 -9.91 -0.79 -4.17
CA GLN A 100 -10.58 -0.25 -3.01
C GLN A 100 -11.69 0.67 -3.48
N VAL A 101 -12.91 0.25 -3.30
CA VAL A 101 -14.09 1.05 -3.61
C VAL A 101 -14.42 1.93 -2.42
N VAL A 102 -14.67 3.22 -2.70
CA VAL A 102 -15.10 4.22 -1.73
C VAL A 102 -16.34 4.90 -2.29
N GLN A 103 -17.47 4.75 -1.62
CA GLN A 103 -18.74 5.41 -2.01
C GLN A 103 -19.07 6.46 -0.96
N ASN A 104 -18.98 7.72 -1.36
CA ASN A 104 -19.33 8.86 -0.54
C ASN A 104 -20.70 9.42 -0.99
N PRO A 105 -21.74 9.32 -0.16
CA PRO A 105 -23.07 9.79 -0.55
C PRO A 105 -23.24 11.31 -0.43
N TYR A 106 -22.23 12.01 0.12
CA TYR A 106 -22.34 13.44 0.42
C TYR A 106 -21.30 14.26 -0.34
N VAL A 107 -21.75 15.30 -0.98
CA VAL A 107 -20.88 16.30 -1.61
C VAL A 107 -20.16 17.13 -0.53
N GLY A 108 -18.89 17.39 -0.71
CA GLY A 108 -18.08 18.21 0.19
C GLY A 108 -17.55 17.52 1.44
N MET A 109 -17.85 16.24 1.64
CA MET A 109 -17.23 15.44 2.70
C MET A 109 -16.00 14.69 2.19
N GLU A 110 -14.94 14.70 2.96
CA GLU A 110 -13.75 13.90 2.64
C GLU A 110 -14.04 12.40 2.86
N ALA A 111 -13.69 11.60 1.87
CA ALA A 111 -13.75 10.15 1.94
C ALA A 111 -12.58 9.54 1.20
N GLY A 112 -11.99 8.51 1.77
CA GLY A 112 -10.84 7.86 1.14
C GLY A 112 -10.16 6.84 2.05
N VAL A 113 -8.95 6.47 1.68
CA VAL A 113 -8.09 5.56 2.45
C VAL A 113 -6.74 6.18 2.72
N GLY A 114 -6.18 5.86 3.85
CA GLY A 114 -4.85 6.31 4.24
C GLY A 114 -4.00 5.16 4.78
N GLN A 115 -2.70 5.41 4.85
CA GLN A 115 -1.75 4.49 5.44
C GLN A 115 -0.69 5.25 6.23
N ASP A 116 -0.45 4.81 7.47
CA ASP A 116 0.57 5.37 8.34
C ASP A 116 1.83 4.48 8.40
N GLY A 117 2.87 4.99 9.07
CA GLY A 117 4.11 4.25 9.27
C GLY A 117 5.00 4.20 8.03
N ILE A 118 4.81 5.13 7.11
CA ILE A 118 5.68 5.32 5.96
C ILE A 118 6.84 6.22 6.37
N VAL A 119 8.06 5.74 6.21
CA VAL A 119 9.26 6.50 6.52
C VAL A 119 9.78 7.15 5.24
N LEU A 120 9.88 8.48 5.28
CA LEU A 120 10.48 9.27 4.22
C LEU A 120 11.81 9.85 4.71
N GLU A 121 12.83 9.73 3.89
CA GLU A 121 14.15 10.28 4.17
C GLU A 121 14.22 11.74 3.69
N LYS A 122 14.88 12.56 4.45
CA LYS A 122 15.13 13.95 4.07
C LYS A 122 15.99 14.01 2.80
N ASP A 123 15.71 15.00 1.94
CA ASP A 123 16.45 15.27 0.70
C ASP A 123 16.42 14.11 -0.31
N LYS A 124 15.39 13.26 -0.24
CA LYS A 124 15.08 12.24 -1.25
C LYS A 124 13.81 12.60 -2.01
N SER A 125 13.81 12.31 -3.30
CA SER A 125 12.62 12.43 -4.14
C SER A 125 11.83 11.13 -4.14
N TYR A 126 10.52 11.25 -4.09
CA TYR A 126 9.59 10.11 -4.11
C TYR A 126 8.59 10.27 -5.25
N GLN A 127 8.36 9.20 -5.97
CA GLN A 127 7.31 9.14 -6.98
C GLN A 127 6.08 8.42 -6.41
N VAL A 128 4.95 9.09 -6.45
CA VAL A 128 3.64 8.48 -6.18
C VAL A 128 3.02 8.08 -7.52
N ARG A 129 2.43 6.91 -7.56
CA ARG A 129 1.64 6.42 -8.69
C ARG A 129 0.30 5.94 -8.18
N SER A 130 -0.77 6.36 -8.82
CA SER A 130 -2.12 5.89 -8.56
C SER A 130 -2.80 5.43 -9.84
N VAL A 131 -3.79 4.57 -9.67
CA VAL A 131 -4.70 4.16 -10.73
C VAL A 131 -6.09 4.28 -10.18
N VAL A 132 -6.88 5.17 -10.73
CA VAL A 132 -8.20 5.54 -10.21
C VAL A 132 -9.22 5.49 -11.33
N LYS A 133 -10.45 5.11 -10.98
CA LYS A 133 -11.62 5.17 -11.84
C LYS A 133 -12.78 5.73 -11.04
N THR A 134 -13.61 6.54 -11.65
CA THR A 134 -14.92 6.90 -11.10
C THR A 134 -16.02 6.23 -11.91
N ASN A 135 -17.04 5.75 -11.21
CA ASN A 135 -18.27 5.23 -11.83
C ASN A 135 -19.41 6.28 -11.73
N SER A 136 -19.09 7.51 -11.34
CA SER A 136 -20.04 8.63 -11.34
C SER A 136 -20.07 9.32 -12.70
N ASP A 137 -21.25 9.71 -13.14
CA ASP A 137 -21.44 10.57 -14.31
C ASP A 137 -21.15 12.05 -13.99
N GLU A 138 -21.01 12.38 -12.72
CA GLU A 138 -20.63 13.73 -12.27
C GLU A 138 -19.13 13.90 -12.25
N ALA A 139 -18.66 15.13 -12.45
CA ALA A 139 -17.25 15.47 -12.33
C ALA A 139 -16.76 15.19 -10.91
N PHE A 140 -15.68 14.42 -10.82
CA PHE A 140 -15.09 13.98 -9.56
C PHE A 140 -13.60 14.32 -9.56
N SER A 141 -13.12 14.84 -8.45
CA SER A 141 -11.69 15.03 -8.21
C SER A 141 -11.25 14.25 -6.98
N TYR A 142 -10.06 13.70 -7.03
CA TYR A 142 -9.45 13.09 -5.86
C TYR A 142 -8.13 13.77 -5.52
N THR A 143 -7.78 13.69 -4.25
CA THR A 143 -6.58 14.34 -3.72
C THR A 143 -5.69 13.30 -3.07
N ILE A 144 -4.42 13.29 -3.42
CA ILE A 144 -3.38 12.53 -2.73
C ILE A 144 -2.60 13.49 -1.85
N ARG A 145 -2.55 13.18 -0.55
CA ARG A 145 -1.83 14.01 0.44
C ARG A 145 -0.75 13.21 1.13
N ILE A 146 0.41 13.79 1.24
CA ILE A 146 1.52 13.27 2.05
C ILE A 146 1.65 14.17 3.26
N VAL A 147 1.33 13.64 4.42
CA VAL A 147 1.29 14.40 5.68
C VAL A 147 2.11 13.74 6.77
N ASN A 148 2.68 14.55 7.63
CA ASN A 148 3.30 14.04 8.85
C ASN A 148 2.22 13.53 9.80
N ALA A 149 2.25 12.25 10.15
CA ALA A 149 1.21 11.63 10.98
C ALA A 149 1.09 12.28 12.36
N ARG A 150 2.21 12.76 12.95
CA ARG A 150 2.23 13.37 14.27
C ARG A 150 1.91 14.85 14.27
N THR A 151 2.54 15.62 13.38
CA THR A 151 2.43 17.08 13.38
C THR A 151 1.33 17.60 12.45
N ARG A 152 0.79 16.73 11.61
CA ARG A 152 -0.20 17.05 10.55
C ARG A 152 0.31 18.02 9.50
N ARG A 153 1.62 18.31 9.49
CA ARG A 153 2.24 19.12 8.44
C ARG A 153 2.11 18.42 7.10
N MET A 154 1.63 19.14 6.10
CA MET A 154 1.58 18.68 4.72
C MET A 154 2.95 18.79 4.06
N TYR A 155 3.39 17.73 3.40
CA TYR A 155 4.61 17.70 2.60
C TYR A 155 4.32 17.82 1.11
N ALA A 156 3.25 17.19 0.66
CA ALA A 156 2.79 17.28 -0.73
C ALA A 156 1.27 17.08 -0.82
N GLU A 157 0.69 17.73 -1.80
CA GLU A 157 -0.70 17.56 -2.20
C GLU A 157 -0.77 17.50 -3.73
N HIS A 158 -1.55 16.59 -4.26
CA HIS A 158 -1.77 16.45 -5.68
C HIS A 158 -3.25 16.16 -5.94
N ILE A 159 -3.85 16.93 -6.84
CA ILE A 159 -5.27 16.85 -7.16
C ILE A 159 -5.40 16.41 -8.61
N GLU A 160 -6.23 15.42 -8.87
CA GLU A 160 -6.50 14.89 -10.20
C GLU A 160 -8.00 14.69 -10.42
N THR A 161 -8.40 14.75 -11.68
CA THR A 161 -9.75 14.45 -12.12
C THR A 161 -9.70 13.22 -13.02
N PRO A 162 -10.08 12.03 -12.54
CA PRO A 162 -9.99 10.81 -13.31
C PRO A 162 -11.03 10.80 -14.43
N ALA A 163 -10.72 10.07 -15.51
CA ALA A 163 -11.69 9.77 -16.53
C ALA A 163 -12.89 8.99 -15.96
N GLN A 164 -14.06 9.26 -16.50
CA GLN A 164 -15.29 8.55 -16.12
C GLN A 164 -15.29 7.15 -16.71
N HIS A 165 -15.64 6.16 -15.90
CA HIS A 165 -15.80 4.73 -16.26
C HIS A 165 -14.54 4.05 -16.79
N GLU A 166 -13.39 4.72 -16.84
CA GLU A 166 -12.14 4.15 -17.30
C GLU A 166 -11.04 4.26 -16.24
N TRP A 167 -10.14 3.28 -16.23
CA TRP A 167 -8.97 3.31 -15.34
C TRP A 167 -7.92 4.27 -15.85
N GLU A 168 -7.61 5.28 -15.07
CA GLU A 168 -6.59 6.27 -15.36
C GLU A 168 -5.40 6.15 -14.43
N LYS A 169 -4.20 6.28 -15.00
CA LYS A 169 -2.93 6.27 -14.29
C LYS A 169 -2.42 7.68 -14.13
N THR A 170 -2.07 8.02 -12.92
CA THR A 170 -1.40 9.28 -12.62
C THR A 170 -0.09 9.03 -11.90
N ALA A 171 0.84 9.97 -12.02
CA ALA A 171 2.10 9.93 -11.30
C ALA A 171 2.60 11.36 -11.04
N PHE A 172 3.09 11.60 -9.84
CA PHE A 172 3.78 12.85 -9.50
C PHE A 172 5.00 12.58 -8.62
N VAL A 173 5.88 13.55 -8.53
CA VAL A 173 7.11 13.51 -7.73
C VAL A 173 7.06 14.64 -6.70
N PHE A 174 7.53 14.37 -5.50
CA PHE A 174 7.65 15.35 -4.43
C PHE A 174 8.98 15.19 -3.67
#